data_e0249c66377785d975e22c040a25f4de
#
_entry.id   e0249c66377785d975e22c040a25f4de
#
_cell.length_a   1.000
_cell.length_b   1.000
_cell.length_c   1.000
_cell.angle_alpha   90.00
_cell.angle_beta   90.00
_cell.angle_gamma   90.00
#
_symmetry.space_group_name_H-M   'P 1'
#
loop_
_entity.id
_entity.type
_entity.pdbx_description
1 polymer ?
#
loop_
_entity_poly.entity_id
_entity_poly.type
_entity_poly.pdbx_seq_one_letter_code
_entity_poly.pdbx_strand_id
1 'polypeptide(L)'
;LDYIRAVTPDGWHNTDEALWSAFVDTVPKVLLFLEKISPLRFIPNNDPDPYAESTGGMAKGRNVSARPLPAGILGHWAAKVRKPTSSIPLTYEEIVDNHFFSNPKKWALRYAPRLFWRSLRKIRTRGNSLTVGLLKGCLDTGIEIRTNTPAKRLLMTNGSISGIEIAIEGGLV
;
A
#
# COMPACT_ATOMS: atom_id res chain seq x y z
N LEU A 1 -16.80 9.34 -9.77
CA LEU A 1 -17.06 8.70 -11.08
C LEU A 1 -16.69 9.61 -12.25
N ASP A 2 -17.06 10.91 -12.22
CA ASP A 2 -16.88 11.82 -13.35
C ASP A 2 -15.42 11.94 -13.81
N TYR A 3 -14.48 11.97 -12.87
CA TYR A 3 -13.06 11.93 -13.20
C TYR A 3 -12.67 10.64 -13.96
N ILE A 4 -13.12 9.48 -13.49
CA ILE A 4 -12.81 8.20 -14.16
C ILE A 4 -13.37 8.21 -15.57
N ARG A 5 -14.60 8.66 -15.77
CA ARG A 5 -15.22 8.79 -17.09
C ARG A 5 -14.44 9.75 -17.99
N ALA A 6 -14.05 10.92 -17.45
CA ALA A 6 -13.37 11.96 -18.22
C ALA A 6 -11.96 11.57 -18.69
N VAL A 7 -11.26 10.69 -17.94
CA VAL A 7 -9.89 10.26 -18.25
C VAL A 7 -9.81 8.90 -18.93
N THR A 8 -10.95 8.20 -19.06
CA THR A 8 -10.99 6.91 -19.75
C THR A 8 -10.87 7.11 -21.25
N PRO A 9 -9.93 6.44 -21.93
CA PRO A 9 -9.75 6.55 -23.37
C PRO A 9 -11.00 6.13 -24.16
N ASP A 10 -11.19 6.72 -25.35
CA ASP A 10 -12.25 6.31 -26.26
C ASP A 10 -12.18 4.82 -26.58
N GLY A 11 -13.33 4.16 -26.61
CA GLY A 11 -13.42 2.71 -26.81
C GLY A 11 -13.34 1.86 -25.54
N TRP A 12 -12.98 2.44 -24.41
CA TRP A 12 -12.91 1.75 -23.10
C TRP A 12 -14.17 1.98 -22.25
N HIS A 13 -15.12 2.76 -22.74
CA HIS A 13 -16.36 3.12 -22.01
C HIS A 13 -17.31 1.94 -21.76
N ASN A 14 -17.13 0.81 -22.45
CA ASN A 14 -17.95 -0.39 -22.26
C ASN A 14 -17.48 -1.29 -21.11
N THR A 15 -16.38 -0.93 -20.45
CA THR A 15 -15.90 -1.66 -19.27
C THR A 15 -16.66 -1.19 -18.05
N ASP A 16 -17.57 -2.02 -17.62
CA ASP A 16 -18.15 -2.11 -16.26
C ASP A 16 -18.20 -0.84 -15.43
N GLU A 17 -19.01 0.14 -15.83
CA GLU A 17 -19.30 1.30 -14.98
C GLU A 17 -19.77 0.87 -13.57
N ALA A 18 -20.41 -0.29 -13.47
CA ALA A 18 -20.77 -0.88 -12.19
C ALA A 18 -19.54 -1.18 -11.31
N LEU A 19 -18.41 -1.62 -11.88
CA LEU A 19 -17.17 -1.82 -11.14
C LEU A 19 -16.54 -0.50 -10.71
N TRP A 20 -16.58 0.53 -11.53
CA TRP A 20 -16.10 1.87 -11.16
C TRP A 20 -16.90 2.46 -10.00
N SER A 21 -18.22 2.32 -10.06
CA SER A 21 -19.12 2.75 -8.97
C SER A 21 -18.79 1.98 -7.69
N ALA A 22 -18.71 0.65 -7.77
CA ALA A 22 -18.37 -0.18 -6.64
C ALA A 22 -16.99 0.18 -6.05
N PHE A 23 -16.00 0.48 -6.88
CA PHE A 23 -14.68 0.95 -6.44
C PHE A 23 -14.77 2.27 -5.68
N VAL A 24 -15.42 3.28 -6.26
CA VAL A 24 -15.56 4.62 -5.64
C VAL A 24 -16.29 4.54 -4.30
N ASP A 25 -17.36 3.74 -4.23
CA ASP A 25 -18.18 3.57 -3.03
C ASP A 25 -17.49 2.73 -1.94
N THR A 26 -16.57 1.86 -2.33
CA THR A 26 -15.95 0.89 -1.42
C THR A 26 -14.61 1.37 -0.86
N VAL A 27 -13.80 2.07 -1.64
CA VAL A 27 -12.45 2.48 -1.22
C VAL A 27 -12.44 3.26 0.11
N PRO A 28 -13.31 4.25 0.36
CA PRO A 28 -13.33 4.94 1.65
C PRO A 28 -13.63 3.99 2.82
N LYS A 29 -14.53 3.04 2.62
CA LYS A 29 -14.91 2.05 3.64
C LYS A 29 -13.74 1.10 3.94
N VAL A 30 -13.00 0.69 2.90
CA VAL A 30 -11.79 -0.15 3.05
C VAL A 30 -10.70 0.58 3.84
N LEU A 31 -10.45 1.86 3.55
CA LEU A 31 -9.47 2.65 4.31
C LEU A 31 -9.83 2.72 5.79
N LEU A 32 -11.07 3.05 6.12
CA LEU A 32 -11.56 3.11 7.49
C LEU A 32 -11.51 1.72 8.18
N PHE A 33 -11.84 0.67 7.47
CA PHE A 33 -11.73 -0.70 7.97
C PHE A 33 -10.27 -1.04 8.30
N LEU A 34 -9.33 -0.77 7.40
CA LEU A 34 -7.91 -1.03 7.63
C LEU A 34 -7.33 -0.24 8.81
N GLU A 35 -7.74 1.02 8.96
CA GLU A 35 -7.36 1.84 10.13
C GLU A 35 -7.93 1.31 11.45
N LYS A 36 -9.08 0.64 11.39
CA LYS A 36 -9.72 0.04 12.57
C LYS A 36 -9.01 -1.24 13.03
N ILE A 37 -8.61 -2.10 12.10
CA ILE A 37 -8.05 -3.45 12.40
C ILE A 37 -6.52 -3.48 12.43
N SER A 38 -5.85 -2.35 12.17
CA SER A 38 -4.40 -2.30 12.06
C SER A 38 -3.85 -0.96 12.56
N PRO A 39 -2.53 -0.83 12.78
CA PRO A 39 -1.90 0.45 13.13
C PRO A 39 -1.77 1.41 11.95
N LEU A 40 -2.31 1.08 10.78
CA LEU A 40 -2.30 1.98 9.63
C LEU A 40 -3.04 3.27 9.92
N ARG A 41 -2.51 4.35 9.35
CA ARG A 41 -3.19 5.64 9.23
C ARG A 41 -2.84 6.20 7.87
N PHE A 42 -3.85 6.61 7.12
CA PHE A 42 -3.67 7.15 5.80
C PHE A 42 -3.66 8.68 5.82
N ILE A 43 -2.82 9.27 5.00
CA ILE A 43 -2.73 10.71 4.81
C ILE A 43 -2.91 11.04 3.34
N PRO A 44 -3.68 12.08 2.99
CA PRO A 44 -3.77 12.57 1.62
C PRO A 44 -2.41 13.10 1.16
N ASN A 45 -2.07 12.81 -0.08
CA ASN A 45 -0.87 13.37 -0.72
C ASN A 45 -1.18 14.77 -1.29
N ASN A 46 -0.15 15.60 -1.38
CA ASN A 46 -0.26 16.96 -1.93
C ASN A 46 0.06 17.04 -3.44
N ASP A 47 -0.03 15.93 -4.15
CA ASP A 47 0.15 15.88 -5.59
C ASP A 47 -1.18 16.07 -6.33
N PRO A 48 -1.17 16.72 -7.49
CA PRO A 48 -2.34 16.82 -8.35
C PRO A 48 -2.66 15.49 -9.01
N ASP A 49 -3.90 15.33 -9.44
CA ASP A 49 -4.24 14.25 -10.36
C ASP A 49 -3.40 14.39 -11.64
N PRO A 50 -3.05 13.28 -12.32
CA PRO A 50 -2.36 13.34 -13.61
C PRO A 50 -3.10 14.16 -14.67
N TYR A 51 -4.44 14.23 -14.57
CA TYR A 51 -5.34 15.00 -15.43
C TYR A 51 -6.19 15.93 -14.54
N ALA A 52 -5.54 16.76 -13.74
CA ALA A 52 -6.20 17.64 -12.79
C ALA A 52 -7.17 18.64 -13.43
N GLU A 53 -6.94 18.96 -14.71
CA GLU A 53 -7.78 19.83 -15.54
C GLU A 53 -9.06 19.15 -16.06
N SER A 54 -9.15 17.83 -15.99
CA SER A 54 -10.33 17.10 -16.45
C SER A 54 -11.50 17.23 -15.47
N THR A 55 -12.71 16.99 -15.96
CA THR A 55 -13.93 17.01 -15.13
C THR A 55 -13.76 16.09 -13.92
N GLY A 56 -13.98 16.60 -12.72
CA GLY A 56 -13.79 15.88 -11.46
C GLY A 56 -12.33 15.70 -11.05
N GLY A 57 -11.38 16.29 -11.78
CA GLY A 57 -9.97 16.31 -11.42
C GLY A 57 -9.72 17.12 -10.13
N MET A 58 -8.71 16.75 -9.37
CA MET A 58 -8.33 17.42 -8.12
C MET A 58 -6.90 17.93 -8.18
N ALA A 59 -6.69 19.16 -7.73
CA ALA A 59 -5.37 19.75 -7.63
C ALA A 59 -4.49 19.05 -6.57
N LYS A 60 -5.08 18.34 -5.60
CA LYS A 60 -4.39 17.59 -4.56
C LYS A 60 -5.38 16.74 -3.74
N GLY A 61 -4.84 15.77 -3.02
CA GLY A 61 -5.58 15.05 -1.98
C GLY A 61 -6.34 13.81 -2.43
N ARG A 62 -6.32 13.45 -3.71
CA ARG A 62 -6.96 12.22 -4.18
C ARG A 62 -6.17 10.97 -3.78
N ASN A 63 -4.87 11.02 -3.91
CA ASN A 63 -4.01 9.90 -3.56
C ASN A 63 -3.73 9.90 -2.05
N VAL A 64 -3.65 8.72 -1.45
CA VAL A 64 -3.32 8.56 -0.03
C VAL A 64 -2.08 7.70 0.15
N SER A 65 -1.32 7.99 1.20
CA SER A 65 -0.16 7.21 1.61
C SER A 65 -0.30 6.75 3.06
N ALA A 66 0.21 5.55 3.34
CA ALA A 66 0.30 5.10 4.72
C ALA A 66 1.38 5.90 5.48
N ARG A 67 1.06 6.35 6.70
CA ARG A 67 2.03 7.00 7.60
C ARG A 67 3.22 6.07 7.88
N PRO A 68 4.41 6.63 8.12
CA PRO A 68 5.58 5.86 8.52
C PRO A 68 5.32 5.02 9.77
N LEU A 69 5.73 3.74 9.74
CA LEU A 69 5.59 2.80 10.84
C LEU A 69 6.94 2.16 11.20
N PRO A 70 7.25 1.94 12.49
CA PRO A 70 8.43 1.21 12.90
C PRO A 70 8.26 -0.29 12.61
N ALA A 71 9.25 -0.91 11.93
CA ALA A 71 9.21 -2.34 11.68
C ALA A 71 9.22 -3.19 12.97
N GLY A 72 9.73 -2.63 14.06
CA GLY A 72 9.80 -3.31 15.37
C GLY A 72 8.46 -3.73 15.97
N ILE A 73 7.33 -3.12 15.53
CA ILE A 73 5.99 -3.54 15.98
C ILE A 73 5.63 -4.96 15.56
N LEU A 74 6.35 -5.53 14.59
CA LEU A 74 6.16 -6.88 14.10
C LEU A 74 6.93 -7.94 14.93
N GLY A 75 7.77 -7.54 15.89
CA GLY A 75 8.62 -8.48 16.60
C GLY A 75 9.52 -9.31 15.66
N HIS A 76 9.54 -10.63 15.82
CA HIS A 76 10.34 -11.53 14.98
C HIS A 76 9.92 -11.54 13.49
N TRP A 77 8.67 -11.18 13.19
CA TRP A 77 8.17 -11.07 11.82
C TRP A 77 8.83 -9.95 11.02
N ALA A 78 9.42 -8.96 11.69
CA ALA A 78 10.12 -7.86 11.01
C ALA A 78 11.25 -8.34 10.09
N ALA A 79 11.90 -9.45 10.41
CA ALA A 79 12.96 -10.05 9.61
C ALA A 79 12.43 -10.75 8.33
N LYS A 80 11.16 -11.16 8.34
CA LYS A 80 10.50 -11.85 7.21
C LYS A 80 9.93 -10.87 6.19
N VAL A 81 9.79 -9.60 6.53
CA VAL A 81 9.32 -8.57 5.57
C VAL A 81 10.44 -8.25 4.57
N ARG A 82 10.13 -8.42 3.29
CA ARG A 82 11.08 -8.14 2.21
C ARG A 82 11.57 -6.70 2.28
N LYS A 83 12.88 -6.51 2.14
CA LYS A 83 13.46 -5.17 2.10
C LYS A 83 13.02 -4.44 0.83
N PRO A 84 12.76 -3.12 0.90
CA PRO A 84 12.43 -2.33 -0.28
C PRO A 84 13.65 -2.21 -1.21
N THR A 85 13.40 -2.00 -2.49
CA THR A 85 14.45 -1.73 -3.49
C THR A 85 15.24 -0.46 -3.14
N SER A 86 14.54 0.58 -2.60
CA SER A 86 15.18 1.78 -2.07
C SER A 86 15.13 1.76 -0.54
N SER A 87 16.31 1.80 0.08
CA SER A 87 16.46 1.78 1.54
C SER A 87 16.21 3.15 2.20
N ILE A 88 16.05 4.22 1.42
CA ILE A 88 15.90 5.57 1.96
C ILE A 88 14.47 5.73 2.52
N PRO A 89 14.30 6.00 3.83
CA PRO A 89 12.99 6.04 4.49
C PRO A 89 12.28 7.39 4.28
N LEU A 90 12.09 7.77 3.02
CA LEU A 90 11.35 8.94 2.58
C LEU A 90 9.87 8.66 2.45
N THR A 91 9.03 9.60 2.84
CA THR A 91 7.62 9.61 2.47
C THR A 91 7.44 10.12 1.04
N TYR A 92 6.28 9.87 0.46
CA TYR A 92 5.96 10.39 -0.88
C TYR A 92 5.97 11.93 -0.89
N GLU A 93 5.36 12.56 0.11
CA GLU A 93 5.35 14.01 0.29
C GLU A 93 6.75 14.62 0.35
N GLU A 94 7.68 13.99 1.08
CA GLU A 94 9.05 14.47 1.18
C GLU A 94 9.82 14.42 -0.14
N ILE A 95 9.39 13.57 -1.06
CA ILE A 95 9.95 13.52 -2.42
C ILE A 95 9.34 14.61 -3.30
N VAL A 96 8.02 14.75 -3.28
CA VAL A 96 7.29 15.65 -4.18
C VAL A 96 7.33 17.10 -3.69
N ASP A 97 6.99 17.35 -2.43
CA ASP A 97 6.82 18.70 -1.89
C ASP A 97 8.14 19.46 -1.69
N ASN A 98 9.25 18.77 -1.58
CA ASN A 98 10.53 19.38 -1.23
C ASN A 98 11.51 19.46 -2.41
N HIS A 99 11.04 19.34 -3.63
CA HIS A 99 11.88 19.46 -4.83
C HIS A 99 13.19 18.65 -4.75
N PHE A 100 13.10 17.42 -4.30
CA PHE A 100 14.24 16.50 -4.12
C PHE A 100 15.18 16.52 -5.33
N PHE A 101 14.62 16.52 -6.53
CA PHE A 101 15.39 16.52 -7.77
C PHE A 101 15.99 17.88 -8.14
N SER A 102 15.42 19.00 -7.67
CA SER A 102 15.85 20.35 -8.03
C SER A 102 17.07 20.82 -7.22
N ASN A 103 17.19 20.42 -5.97
CA ASN A 103 18.32 20.83 -5.11
C ASN A 103 18.68 19.73 -4.10
N PRO A 104 19.32 18.63 -4.56
CA PRO A 104 19.56 17.44 -3.75
C PRO A 104 20.48 17.71 -2.54
N LYS A 105 21.45 18.63 -2.65
CA LYS A 105 22.39 18.95 -1.54
C LYS A 105 21.65 19.65 -0.39
N LYS A 106 20.89 20.69 -0.69
CA LYS A 106 20.10 21.44 0.31
C LYS A 106 19.05 20.53 0.94
N TRP A 107 18.42 19.72 0.12
CA TRP A 107 17.45 18.72 0.56
C TRP A 107 18.10 17.71 1.52
N ALA A 108 19.25 17.12 1.14
CA ALA A 108 19.96 16.14 1.97
C ALA A 108 20.35 16.73 3.33
N LEU A 109 20.89 17.96 3.36
CA LEU A 109 21.25 18.64 4.62
C LEU A 109 20.02 18.82 5.54
N ARG A 110 18.89 19.20 4.97
CA ARG A 110 17.63 19.41 5.73
C ARG A 110 17.07 18.12 6.30
N TYR A 111 17.13 17.02 5.54
CA TYR A 111 16.49 15.76 5.91
C TYR A 111 17.42 14.72 6.54
N ALA A 112 18.74 14.87 6.42
CA ALA A 112 19.70 13.90 6.94
C ALA A 112 19.46 13.51 8.43
N PRO A 113 19.21 14.42 9.37
CA PRO A 113 18.96 14.04 10.77
C PRO A 113 17.71 13.17 10.90
N ARG A 114 16.63 13.51 10.17
CA ARG A 114 15.38 12.75 10.19
C ARG A 114 15.54 11.37 9.56
N LEU A 115 16.26 11.30 8.44
CA LEU A 115 16.55 10.03 7.75
C LEU A 115 17.42 9.11 8.59
N PHE A 116 18.46 9.67 9.22
CA PHE A 116 19.30 8.94 10.16
C PHE A 116 18.47 8.35 11.31
N TRP A 117 17.64 9.17 11.93
CA TRP A 117 16.77 8.74 13.03
C TRP A 117 15.75 7.65 12.59
N ARG A 118 15.14 7.83 11.42
CA ARG A 118 14.23 6.81 10.84
C ARG A 118 14.97 5.51 10.53
N SER A 119 16.19 5.58 10.01
CA SER A 119 17.02 4.40 9.73
C SER A 119 17.39 3.67 11.02
N LEU A 120 17.81 4.38 12.05
CA LEU A 120 18.15 3.82 13.37
C LEU A 120 16.94 3.11 13.99
N ARG A 121 15.77 3.70 13.91
CA ARG A 121 14.51 3.13 14.41
C ARG A 121 13.85 2.15 13.46
N LYS A 122 14.48 1.83 12.34
CA LYS A 122 13.93 0.93 11.30
C LYS A 122 12.53 1.34 10.85
N ILE A 123 12.27 2.65 10.74
CA ILE A 123 10.99 3.18 10.25
C ILE A 123 10.82 2.82 8.79
N ARG A 124 9.67 2.29 8.46
CA ARG A 124 9.23 1.98 7.09
C ARG A 124 8.31 3.06 6.59
N THR A 125 8.38 3.33 5.29
CA THR A 125 7.59 4.38 4.63
C THR A 125 6.95 3.82 3.35
N ARG A 126 5.97 4.52 2.80
CA ARG A 126 5.29 4.16 1.55
C ARG A 126 4.74 2.73 1.57
N GLY A 127 4.87 1.96 0.50
CA GLY A 127 4.38 0.59 0.42
C GLY A 127 4.93 -0.36 1.49
N ASN A 128 6.15 -0.10 2.00
CA ASN A 128 6.67 -0.88 3.13
C ASN A 128 5.96 -0.60 4.45
N SER A 129 5.53 0.64 4.68
CA SER A 129 4.69 0.98 5.83
C SER A 129 3.33 0.29 5.73
N LEU A 130 2.74 0.28 4.54
CA LEU A 130 1.49 -0.44 4.27
C LEU A 130 1.63 -1.93 4.60
N THR A 131 2.69 -2.59 4.08
CA THR A 131 2.96 -4.01 4.36
C THR A 131 3.13 -4.28 5.86
N VAL A 132 3.91 -3.44 6.56
CA VAL A 132 4.12 -3.58 8.01
C VAL A 132 2.79 -3.44 8.76
N GLY A 133 1.97 -2.48 8.39
CA GLY A 133 0.69 -2.25 9.04
C GLY A 133 -0.32 -3.37 8.79
N LEU A 134 -0.45 -3.84 7.56
CA LEU A 134 -1.33 -4.96 7.21
C LEU A 134 -0.90 -6.25 7.91
N LEU A 135 0.39 -6.57 7.88
CA LEU A 135 0.92 -7.74 8.57
C LEU A 135 0.65 -7.67 10.08
N LYS A 136 0.85 -6.49 10.69
CA LYS A 136 0.54 -6.29 12.11
C LYS A 136 -0.94 -6.51 12.39
N GLY A 137 -1.83 -5.98 11.54
CA GLY A 137 -3.27 -6.21 11.66
C GLY A 137 -3.63 -7.70 11.59
N CYS A 138 -3.06 -8.45 10.66
CA CYS A 138 -3.26 -9.90 10.56
C CYS A 138 -2.79 -10.63 11.84
N LEU A 139 -1.61 -10.27 12.35
CA LEU A 139 -1.08 -10.88 13.57
C LEU A 139 -1.93 -10.58 14.80
N ASP A 140 -2.41 -9.33 14.93
CA ASP A 140 -3.24 -8.90 16.05
C ASP A 140 -4.63 -9.54 16.07
N THR A 141 -5.14 -9.89 14.87
CA THR A 141 -6.41 -10.62 14.71
C THR A 141 -6.27 -12.14 14.78
N GLY A 142 -5.06 -12.64 15.04
CA GLY A 142 -4.80 -14.08 15.20
C GLY A 142 -4.80 -14.88 13.89
N ILE A 143 -4.64 -14.22 12.73
CA ILE A 143 -4.53 -14.90 11.45
C ILE A 143 -3.23 -15.69 11.40
N GLU A 144 -3.34 -17.00 11.14
CA GLU A 144 -2.17 -17.85 10.91
C GLU A 144 -1.52 -17.51 9.55
N ILE A 145 -0.23 -17.17 9.59
CA ILE A 145 0.52 -16.79 8.39
C ILE A 145 1.60 -17.85 8.15
N ARG A 146 1.54 -18.51 7.00
CA ARG A 146 2.53 -19.47 6.54
C ARG A 146 3.38 -18.85 5.43
N THR A 147 4.69 -18.76 5.65
CA THR A 147 5.66 -18.33 4.64
C THR A 147 6.26 -19.55 3.93
N ASN A 148 6.81 -19.36 2.72
CA ASN A 148 7.37 -20.42 1.89
C ASN A 148 6.37 -21.56 1.59
N THR A 149 5.09 -21.21 1.51
CA THR A 149 3.99 -22.14 1.32
C THR A 149 3.20 -21.73 0.08
N PRO A 150 3.72 -21.96 -1.14
CA PRO A 150 3.04 -21.54 -2.34
C PRO A 150 1.78 -22.38 -2.59
N ALA A 151 0.67 -21.71 -2.90
CA ALA A 151 -0.52 -22.36 -3.42
C ALA A 151 -0.23 -22.94 -4.82
N LYS A 152 -0.59 -24.20 -5.04
CA LYS A 152 -0.39 -24.92 -6.30
C LYS A 152 -1.67 -25.05 -7.09
N ARG A 153 -2.76 -25.38 -6.43
CA ARG A 153 -4.04 -25.66 -7.09
C ARG A 153 -5.21 -25.38 -6.15
N LEU A 154 -6.31 -24.90 -6.74
CA LEU A 154 -7.60 -24.85 -6.05
C LEU A 154 -8.28 -26.22 -6.16
N LEU A 155 -8.78 -26.73 -5.06
CA LEU A 155 -9.58 -27.94 -5.02
C LEU A 155 -11.06 -27.58 -5.18
N MET A 156 -11.74 -28.30 -6.06
CA MET A 156 -13.15 -28.05 -6.38
C MET A 156 -13.98 -29.25 -5.97
N THR A 157 -15.13 -28.99 -5.37
CA THR A 157 -16.15 -29.98 -5.06
C THR A 157 -17.52 -29.41 -5.43
N ASN A 158 -18.26 -30.10 -6.27
CA ASN A 158 -19.59 -29.69 -6.75
C ASN A 158 -19.63 -28.25 -7.31
N GLY A 159 -18.60 -27.86 -8.08
CA GLY A 159 -18.52 -26.52 -8.69
C GLY A 159 -18.09 -25.39 -7.73
N SER A 160 -17.83 -25.68 -6.47
CA SER A 160 -17.36 -24.72 -5.46
C SER A 160 -15.94 -25.03 -5.01
N ILE A 161 -15.19 -23.98 -4.63
CA ILE A 161 -13.84 -24.16 -4.06
C ILE A 161 -13.99 -24.78 -2.67
N SER A 162 -13.38 -25.96 -2.47
CA SER A 162 -13.40 -26.71 -1.21
C SER A 162 -12.06 -26.68 -0.47
N GLY A 163 -10.97 -26.24 -1.13
CA GLY A 163 -9.65 -26.18 -0.52
C GLY A 163 -8.59 -25.66 -1.46
N ILE A 164 -7.36 -25.64 -0.96
CA ILE A 164 -6.16 -25.25 -1.71
C ILE A 164 -5.08 -26.30 -1.46
N GLU A 165 -4.50 -26.80 -2.53
CA GLU A 165 -3.28 -27.61 -2.45
C GLU A 165 -2.07 -26.69 -2.31
N ILE A 166 -1.23 -26.92 -1.31
CA ILE A 166 -0.04 -26.14 -1.02
C ILE A 166 1.22 -27.02 -1.10
N ALA A 167 2.35 -26.42 -1.48
CA ALA A 167 3.64 -27.08 -1.36
C ALA A 167 4.29 -26.73 -0.02
N ILE A 168 4.71 -27.77 0.69
CA ILE A 168 5.51 -27.66 1.92
C ILE A 168 6.80 -28.46 1.75
N GLU A 169 7.80 -28.24 2.62
CA GLU A 169 8.99 -29.07 2.64
C GLU A 169 8.56 -30.51 2.95
N GLY A 170 8.74 -31.41 1.97
CA GLY A 170 8.32 -32.81 2.08
C GLY A 170 7.19 -33.23 1.15
N GLY A 171 6.57 -32.35 0.37
CA GLY A 171 5.56 -32.71 -0.61
C GLY A 171 4.41 -31.71 -0.77
N LEU A 172 3.32 -32.19 -1.37
CA LEU A 172 2.06 -31.46 -1.52
C LEU A 172 1.09 -31.87 -0.39
N VAL A 173 0.35 -30.93 0.14
CA VAL A 173 -0.70 -31.12 1.14
C VAL A 173 -1.96 -30.38 0.71
#